data_0cadbb77e1cb55ecaed9d1ef97d4682f
#
_entry.id   0cadbb77e1cb55ecaed9d1ef97d4682f
#
_cell.length_a   1.000
_cell.length_b   1.000
_cell.length_c   1.000
_cell.angle_alpha   90.00
_cell.angle_beta   90.00
_cell.angle_gamma   90.00
#
_symmetry.space_group_name_H-M   'P 1'
#
loop_
_entity.id
_entity.type
_entity.pdbx_description
1 polymer ?
#
loop_
_entity_poly.entity_id
_entity_poly.type
_entity_poly.pdbx_seq_one_letter_code
_entity_poly.pdbx_strand_id
1 'polypeptide(L)'
;MNVNSTQFDGPHPVFFLDPKYSFFNADAISNSGKPFVIPIVGLIVGAVMMQFPKVNTVGKLVLYFGAQSFMNIYMGWVMRTNVTVAAGNFTFQGRNVTLTEDLTGCPAGFALTAFQQVVSFIVFMIFFSAAYYTPYKYVPKTLNTTCEMVTVVIFGCVFALNIALNNFSLGYINIAVNLIIRSCLPLSTNLSQRLLAIWDLYPKKPFAPLEFILMVIGVLCAGVFTMAKIMSEKEQKESSNMVLGVTACIASLFCGSLNLALAGVLGETKLNVYDTVAYMAIPATVFLAPIAYFVSKQVPGKWSVVFAQEKMTDFEILMGTWELNKTTMAWLLLSGIFSFAYNIIQFSIVHTLSPSATAFGGNFNKAALIFLTLLLPFLRTHELPGPPYIYEIWIAVIINIASFSAYSYLQIKAKQEAAAATSKQREFVEEDDSESDSEEDDDDDDTESSEGGKLC
;
A
#
# COMPACT_ATOMS: atom_id res chain seq x y z
N MET A 1 -26.15 -16.49 45.72
CA MET A 1 -25.15 -15.42 45.95
C MET A 1 -25.33 -14.40 44.87
N ASN A 2 -25.89 -13.22 45.26
CA ASN A 2 -26.09 -12.10 44.35
C ASN A 2 -24.72 -11.49 44.03
N VAL A 3 -24.26 -11.70 42.81
CA VAL A 3 -23.16 -10.91 42.25
C VAL A 3 -23.80 -9.53 41.93
N ASN A 4 -23.55 -8.55 42.77
CA ASN A 4 -23.85 -7.16 42.48
C ASN A 4 -23.18 -6.77 41.16
N SER A 5 -23.98 -6.68 40.08
CA SER A 5 -23.55 -6.07 38.84
C SER A 5 -23.32 -4.58 39.12
N THR A 6 -22.09 -4.20 39.38
CA THR A 6 -21.69 -2.78 39.36
C THR A 6 -21.93 -2.29 37.93
N GLN A 7 -23.05 -1.55 37.80
CA GLN A 7 -23.40 -0.87 36.56
C GLN A 7 -22.42 0.28 36.40
N PHE A 8 -21.52 0.16 35.45
CA PHE A 8 -20.61 1.24 35.10
C PHE A 8 -21.31 2.20 34.13
N ASP A 9 -21.28 3.49 34.44
CA ASP A 9 -21.99 4.55 33.69
C ASP A 9 -21.44 4.87 32.30
N GLY A 10 -20.47 4.11 31.77
CA GLY A 10 -19.90 4.37 30.47
C GLY A 10 -19.20 3.16 29.86
N PRO A 11 -18.83 3.24 28.56
CA PRO A 11 -18.04 2.20 27.91
C PRO A 11 -16.71 2.03 28.64
N HIS A 12 -16.26 0.78 28.82
CA HIS A 12 -14.91 0.47 29.31
C HIS A 12 -13.90 0.58 28.14
N PRO A 13 -13.38 1.80 27.86
CA PRO A 13 -12.37 1.92 26.83
C PRO A 13 -11.11 1.20 27.28
N VAL A 14 -10.56 0.38 26.41
CA VAL A 14 -9.28 -0.26 26.65
C VAL A 14 -8.19 0.78 26.47
N PHE A 15 -7.57 1.17 27.56
CA PHE A 15 -6.48 2.14 27.54
C PHE A 15 -5.17 1.46 27.14
N PHE A 16 -4.27 2.23 26.53
CA PHE A 16 -2.93 1.83 26.15
C PHE A 16 -2.12 1.17 27.29
N LEU A 17 -2.42 1.52 28.55
CA LEU A 17 -1.74 1.03 29.76
C LEU A 17 -2.53 -0.07 30.51
N ASP A 18 -3.67 -0.54 29.99
CA ASP A 18 -4.41 -1.63 30.61
C ASP A 18 -3.59 -2.91 30.53
N PRO A 19 -3.22 -3.56 31.67
CA PRO A 19 -2.35 -4.74 31.68
C PRO A 19 -2.88 -5.90 30.82
N LYS A 20 -4.19 -6.03 30.68
CA LYS A 20 -4.82 -7.10 29.90
C LYS A 20 -4.74 -6.87 28.38
N TYR A 21 -4.76 -5.61 27.93
CA TYR A 21 -4.88 -5.22 26.53
C TYR A 21 -3.72 -4.35 26.03
N SER A 22 -2.79 -3.98 26.91
CA SER A 22 -1.65 -3.14 26.60
C SER A 22 -0.74 -3.83 25.58
N PHE A 23 -0.40 -3.10 24.51
CA PHE A 23 0.64 -3.52 23.55
C PHE A 23 1.98 -3.84 24.24
N PHE A 24 2.24 -3.26 25.43
CA PHE A 24 3.47 -3.46 26.21
C PHE A 24 3.38 -4.59 27.25
N ASN A 25 2.22 -5.26 27.42
CA ASN A 25 2.16 -6.46 28.24
C ASN A 25 2.96 -7.59 27.56
N ALA A 26 3.79 -8.31 28.31
CA ALA A 26 4.62 -9.41 27.78
C ALA A 26 3.81 -10.43 27.00
N ASP A 27 2.59 -10.77 27.45
CA ASP A 27 1.68 -11.70 26.77
C ASP A 27 1.07 -11.08 25.50
N ALA A 28 0.72 -9.78 25.52
CA ALA A 28 0.23 -9.05 24.35
C ALA A 28 1.34 -8.84 23.33
N ILE A 29 2.56 -8.50 23.75
CA ILE A 29 3.75 -8.44 22.88
C ILE A 29 4.04 -9.83 22.30
N SER A 30 3.93 -10.89 23.10
CA SER A 30 4.13 -12.26 22.62
C SER A 30 3.12 -12.66 21.53
N ASN A 31 1.87 -12.24 21.63
CA ASN A 31 0.81 -12.66 20.72
C ASN A 31 0.54 -11.66 19.57
N SER A 32 0.55 -10.36 19.86
CA SER A 32 0.27 -9.30 18.88
C SER A 32 1.52 -8.69 18.25
N GLY A 33 2.66 -8.75 18.92
CA GLY A 33 3.94 -8.19 18.44
C GLY A 33 4.70 -9.12 17.49
N LYS A 34 4.56 -10.44 17.62
CA LYS A 34 5.26 -11.41 16.76
C LYS A 34 5.12 -11.15 15.26
N PRO A 35 3.93 -10.82 14.72
CA PRO A 35 3.79 -10.53 13.31
C PRO A 35 4.63 -9.35 12.81
N PHE A 36 4.93 -8.39 13.69
CA PHE A 36 5.69 -7.18 13.33
C PHE A 36 7.20 -7.39 13.29
N VAL A 37 7.72 -8.47 13.87
CA VAL A 37 9.17 -8.73 13.96
C VAL A 37 9.80 -8.80 12.56
N ILE A 38 9.25 -9.61 11.66
CA ILE A 38 9.78 -9.77 10.29
C ILE A 38 9.74 -8.44 9.53
N PRO A 39 8.63 -7.68 9.48
CA PRO A 39 8.58 -6.38 8.85
C PRO A 39 9.59 -5.37 9.42
N ILE A 40 9.71 -5.28 10.74
CA ILE A 40 10.65 -4.34 11.39
C ILE A 40 12.09 -4.71 11.06
N VAL A 41 12.45 -5.98 11.12
CA VAL A 41 13.78 -6.44 10.70
C VAL A 41 14.02 -6.11 9.22
N GLY A 42 13.03 -6.32 8.35
CA GLY A 42 13.09 -5.92 6.94
C GLY A 42 13.35 -4.42 6.75
N LEU A 43 12.66 -3.57 7.52
CA LEU A 43 12.89 -2.11 7.49
C LEU A 43 14.32 -1.75 7.89
N ILE A 44 14.83 -2.31 8.99
CA ILE A 44 16.17 -2.03 9.50
C ILE A 44 17.23 -2.51 8.52
N VAL A 45 17.14 -3.77 8.08
CA VAL A 45 18.10 -4.37 7.13
C VAL A 45 18.10 -3.60 5.81
N GLY A 46 16.92 -3.28 5.27
CA GLY A 46 16.79 -2.48 4.05
C GLY A 46 17.42 -1.11 4.18
N ALA A 47 17.18 -0.40 5.29
CA ALA A 47 17.78 0.90 5.55
C ALA A 47 19.31 0.84 5.66
N VAL A 48 19.85 -0.18 6.33
CA VAL A 48 21.31 -0.41 6.42
C VAL A 48 21.90 -0.72 5.04
N MET A 49 21.26 -1.60 4.26
CA MET A 49 21.74 -1.94 2.91
C MET A 49 21.76 -0.74 1.97
N MET A 50 20.83 0.21 2.11
CA MET A 50 20.81 1.44 1.30
C MET A 50 22.03 2.34 1.50
N GLN A 51 22.77 2.20 2.60
CA GLN A 51 24.02 2.96 2.84
C GLN A 51 25.17 2.47 1.92
N PHE A 52 25.06 1.27 1.36
CA PHE A 52 26.11 0.69 0.50
C PHE A 52 25.73 0.85 -0.97
N PRO A 53 26.50 1.62 -1.79
CA PRO A 53 26.14 1.91 -3.19
C PRO A 53 25.91 0.65 -4.05
N LYS A 54 26.69 -0.41 -3.84
CA LYS A 54 26.62 -1.66 -4.61
C LYS A 54 25.30 -2.42 -4.43
N VAL A 55 24.66 -2.28 -3.28
CA VAL A 55 23.41 -3.00 -2.92
C VAL A 55 22.23 -2.06 -2.64
N ASN A 56 22.36 -0.78 -2.96
CA ASN A 56 21.33 0.25 -2.69
C ASN A 56 19.95 -0.15 -3.26
N THR A 57 19.89 -0.62 -4.51
CA THR A 57 18.63 -1.04 -5.16
C THR A 57 18.01 -2.25 -4.45
N VAL A 58 18.84 -3.22 -4.04
CA VAL A 58 18.35 -4.37 -3.26
C VAL A 58 17.89 -3.90 -1.87
N GLY A 59 18.63 -2.98 -1.25
CA GLY A 59 18.23 -2.34 0.01
C GLY A 59 16.86 -1.69 -0.06
N LYS A 60 16.57 -0.95 -1.15
CA LYS A 60 15.24 -0.36 -1.40
C LYS A 60 14.15 -1.42 -1.49
N LEU A 61 14.40 -2.56 -2.17
CA LEU A 61 13.43 -3.66 -2.27
C LEU A 61 13.16 -4.31 -0.91
N VAL A 62 14.21 -4.53 -0.10
CA VAL A 62 14.08 -5.07 1.26
C VAL A 62 13.32 -4.09 2.18
N LEU A 63 13.62 -2.80 2.06
CA LEU A 63 12.90 -1.74 2.78
C LEU A 63 11.40 -1.73 2.39
N TYR A 64 11.10 -1.84 1.10
CA TYR A 64 9.73 -1.91 0.60
C TYR A 64 9.01 -3.16 1.11
N PHE A 65 9.67 -4.32 1.12
CA PHE A 65 9.13 -5.55 1.74
C PHE A 65 8.73 -5.30 3.20
N GLY A 66 9.65 -4.72 3.98
CA GLY A 66 9.40 -4.39 5.39
C GLY A 66 8.22 -3.42 5.56
N ALA A 67 8.23 -2.32 4.79
CA ALA A 67 7.20 -1.29 4.87
C ALA A 67 5.80 -1.79 4.47
N GLN A 68 5.71 -2.54 3.36
CA GLN A 68 4.44 -3.10 2.89
C GLN A 68 3.89 -4.14 3.85
N SER A 69 4.74 -5.05 4.33
CA SER A 69 4.33 -6.08 5.27
C SER A 69 3.90 -5.47 6.61
N PHE A 70 4.65 -4.47 7.11
CA PHE A 70 4.30 -3.72 8.30
C PHE A 70 2.94 -3.04 8.16
N MET A 71 2.73 -2.30 7.07
CA MET A 71 1.50 -1.56 6.83
C MET A 71 0.29 -2.49 6.73
N ASN A 72 0.42 -3.63 6.03
CA ASN A 72 -0.65 -4.61 5.90
C ASN A 72 -1.05 -5.22 7.25
N ILE A 73 -0.07 -5.58 8.08
CA ILE A 73 -0.31 -6.14 9.42
C ILE A 73 -0.93 -5.07 10.32
N TYR A 74 -0.37 -3.87 10.32
CA TYR A 74 -0.85 -2.77 11.13
C TYR A 74 -2.30 -2.38 10.80
N MET A 75 -2.62 -2.25 9.52
CA MET A 75 -3.99 -1.97 9.08
C MET A 75 -4.96 -3.10 9.43
N GLY A 76 -4.53 -4.35 9.26
CA GLY A 76 -5.31 -5.52 9.70
C GLY A 76 -5.60 -5.50 11.20
N TRP A 77 -4.60 -5.14 11.98
CA TRP A 77 -4.73 -5.01 13.44
C TRP A 77 -5.69 -3.87 13.83
N VAL A 78 -5.50 -2.67 13.31
CA VAL A 78 -6.34 -1.51 13.62
C VAL A 78 -7.79 -1.69 13.19
N MET A 79 -8.02 -2.27 12.01
CA MET A 79 -9.37 -2.42 11.46
C MET A 79 -10.16 -3.59 12.01
N ARG A 80 -9.50 -4.64 12.55
CA ARG A 80 -10.16 -5.91 12.86
C ARG A 80 -9.91 -6.47 14.25
N THR A 81 -8.69 -6.37 14.77
CA THR A 81 -8.27 -7.12 15.95
C THR A 81 -7.99 -6.26 17.17
N ASN A 82 -7.68 -4.97 16.99
CA ASN A 82 -7.50 -4.04 18.12
C ASN A 82 -8.80 -3.96 18.93
N VAL A 83 -8.73 -4.20 20.24
CA VAL A 83 -9.91 -4.10 21.10
C VAL A 83 -10.25 -2.65 21.34
N THR A 84 -11.43 -2.25 20.88
CA THR A 84 -11.95 -0.88 21.05
C THR A 84 -12.70 -0.75 22.37
N VAL A 85 -13.58 -1.71 22.70
CA VAL A 85 -14.33 -1.76 23.95
C VAL A 85 -14.38 -3.19 24.46
N ALA A 86 -14.11 -3.38 25.75
CA ALA A 86 -14.19 -4.72 26.38
C ALA A 86 -15.65 -5.18 26.51
N ALA A 87 -15.84 -6.50 26.51
CA ALA A 87 -17.14 -7.12 26.76
C ALA A 87 -17.70 -6.70 28.12
N GLY A 88 -18.99 -6.46 28.16
CA GLY A 88 -19.69 -6.02 29.39
C GLY A 88 -20.96 -5.23 29.11
N ASN A 89 -21.56 -4.74 30.18
CA ASN A 89 -22.74 -3.87 30.13
C ASN A 89 -22.29 -2.41 30.33
N PHE A 90 -22.70 -1.52 29.43
CA PHE A 90 -22.41 -0.10 29.53
C PHE A 90 -23.53 0.72 28.89
N THR A 91 -23.58 1.99 29.22
CA THR A 91 -24.51 2.93 28.61
C THR A 91 -23.82 3.70 27.50
N PHE A 92 -24.39 3.69 26.29
CA PHE A 92 -23.88 4.43 25.14
C PHE A 92 -25.01 5.19 24.46
N GLN A 93 -24.85 6.48 24.31
CA GLN A 93 -25.88 7.39 23.76
C GLN A 93 -27.24 7.23 24.38
N GLY A 94 -27.31 7.08 25.74
CA GLY A 94 -28.51 6.91 26.50
C GLY A 94 -29.19 5.55 26.41
N ARG A 95 -28.55 4.55 25.80
CA ARG A 95 -29.02 3.17 25.67
C ARG A 95 -28.13 2.21 26.45
N ASN A 96 -28.74 1.23 27.11
CA ASN A 96 -28.00 0.14 27.73
C ASN A 96 -27.57 -0.84 26.64
N VAL A 97 -26.28 -1.06 26.50
CA VAL A 97 -25.64 -1.97 25.54
C VAL A 97 -25.01 -3.12 26.32
N THR A 98 -25.29 -4.34 25.88
CA THR A 98 -24.68 -5.57 26.41
C THR A 98 -23.82 -6.19 25.32
N LEU A 99 -22.51 -6.25 25.53
CA LEU A 99 -21.58 -6.94 24.65
C LEU A 99 -21.16 -8.26 25.29
N THR A 100 -21.45 -9.37 24.62
CA THR A 100 -21.03 -10.72 25.03
C THR A 100 -19.56 -10.98 24.76
N GLU A 101 -18.98 -10.27 23.81
CA GLU A 101 -17.58 -10.35 23.40
C GLU A 101 -17.02 -8.95 23.14
N ASP A 102 -15.69 -8.82 23.17
CA ASP A 102 -15.00 -7.56 22.93
C ASP A 102 -15.37 -6.97 21.55
N LEU A 103 -15.62 -5.66 21.51
CA LEU A 103 -15.77 -4.91 20.28
C LEU A 103 -14.38 -4.64 19.71
N THR A 104 -14.11 -5.17 18.51
CA THR A 104 -12.80 -5.09 17.93
C THR A 104 -12.77 -4.26 16.64
N GLY A 105 -11.64 -3.57 16.43
CA GLY A 105 -11.32 -2.83 15.23
C GLY A 105 -12.12 -1.54 15.03
N CYS A 106 -11.84 -0.90 13.91
CA CYS A 106 -12.60 0.22 13.37
C CYS A 106 -12.85 -0.04 11.88
N PRO A 107 -13.99 -0.63 11.48
CA PRO A 107 -14.24 -1.06 10.11
C PRO A 107 -14.65 0.09 9.16
N ALA A 108 -14.03 1.27 9.31
CA ALA A 108 -14.30 2.49 8.54
C ALA A 108 -13.25 2.71 7.43
N GLY A 109 -13.17 1.78 6.46
CA GLY A 109 -12.07 1.75 5.48
C GLY A 109 -11.95 3.01 4.61
N PHE A 110 -13.05 3.58 4.13
CA PHE A 110 -13.02 4.79 3.29
C PHE A 110 -12.66 6.03 4.13
N ALA A 111 -13.33 6.22 5.27
CA ALA A 111 -13.04 7.33 6.18
C ALA A 111 -11.61 7.26 6.70
N LEU A 112 -11.12 6.06 7.04
CA LEU A 112 -9.76 5.83 7.47
C LEU A 112 -8.75 6.21 6.38
N THR A 113 -8.99 5.81 5.13
CA THR A 113 -8.09 6.15 4.03
C THR A 113 -8.11 7.66 3.74
N ALA A 114 -9.28 8.30 3.74
CA ALA A 114 -9.37 9.76 3.62
C ALA A 114 -8.59 10.46 4.76
N PHE A 115 -8.76 10.00 5.98
CA PHE A 115 -8.05 10.51 7.15
C PHE A 115 -6.52 10.33 7.03
N GLN A 116 -6.06 9.17 6.55
CA GLN A 116 -4.63 8.93 6.29
C GLN A 116 -4.06 9.90 5.25
N GLN A 117 -4.82 10.24 4.21
CA GLN A 117 -4.37 11.22 3.21
C GLN A 117 -4.28 12.63 3.81
N VAL A 118 -5.24 13.03 4.65
CA VAL A 118 -5.17 14.30 5.38
C VAL A 118 -3.94 14.34 6.29
N VAL A 119 -3.71 13.29 7.07
CA VAL A 119 -2.52 13.20 7.95
C VAL A 119 -1.23 13.21 7.11
N SER A 120 -1.19 12.48 6.01
CA SER A 120 -0.04 12.50 5.09
C SER A 120 0.24 13.91 4.58
N PHE A 121 -0.79 14.64 4.17
CA PHE A 121 -0.65 16.01 3.71
C PHE A 121 -0.13 16.95 4.81
N ILE A 122 -0.66 16.84 6.04
CA ILE A 122 -0.20 17.63 7.19
C ILE A 122 1.27 17.33 7.50
N VAL A 123 1.67 16.05 7.53
CA VAL A 123 3.06 15.63 7.74
C VAL A 123 3.97 16.21 6.66
N PHE A 124 3.48 16.26 5.42
CA PHE A 124 4.19 16.90 4.30
C PHE A 124 4.41 18.39 4.52
N MET A 125 3.36 19.10 4.90
CA MET A 125 3.45 20.55 5.16
C MET A 125 4.44 20.85 6.29
N ILE A 126 4.46 20.03 7.35
CA ILE A 126 5.44 20.12 8.43
C ILE A 126 6.86 19.85 7.90
N PHE A 127 7.03 18.79 7.10
CA PHE A 127 8.31 18.43 6.51
C PHE A 127 8.84 19.53 5.60
N PHE A 128 8.02 20.07 4.69
CA PHE A 128 8.44 21.18 3.81
C PHE A 128 8.78 22.45 4.57
N SER A 129 7.99 22.80 5.59
CA SER A 129 8.27 23.92 6.44
C SER A 129 9.60 23.74 7.17
N ALA A 130 9.84 22.56 7.73
CA ALA A 130 11.12 22.25 8.39
C ALA A 130 12.29 22.27 7.39
N ALA A 131 12.14 21.64 6.23
CA ALA A 131 13.19 21.56 5.22
C ALA A 131 13.54 22.93 4.60
N TYR A 132 12.58 23.86 4.53
CA TYR A 132 12.81 25.22 4.06
C TYR A 132 13.82 26.00 4.96
N TYR A 133 13.78 25.76 6.27
CA TYR A 133 14.70 26.39 7.24
C TYR A 133 16.04 25.65 7.38
N THR A 134 16.21 24.51 6.70
CA THR A 134 17.47 23.75 6.71
C THR A 134 18.38 24.19 5.54
N PRO A 135 19.69 23.86 5.57
CA PRO A 135 20.58 24.10 4.43
C PRO A 135 20.11 23.47 3.10
N TYR A 136 19.28 22.44 3.16
CA TYR A 136 18.75 21.72 1.98
C TYR A 136 17.69 22.49 1.20
N LYS A 137 17.02 23.51 1.81
CA LYS A 137 16.03 24.41 1.20
C LYS A 137 15.12 23.72 0.16
N TYR A 138 14.53 22.58 0.56
CA TYR A 138 13.64 21.85 -0.35
C TYR A 138 12.41 22.71 -0.69
N VAL A 139 12.17 22.92 -1.97
CA VAL A 139 11.00 23.62 -2.48
C VAL A 139 10.22 22.64 -3.38
N PRO A 140 8.93 22.41 -3.11
CA PRO A 140 8.10 21.56 -3.96
C PRO A 140 8.05 22.10 -5.39
N LYS A 141 8.12 21.21 -6.38
CA LYS A 141 7.96 21.60 -7.80
C LYS A 141 6.54 22.12 -8.02
N THR A 142 6.41 23.31 -8.57
CA THR A 142 5.11 23.85 -8.99
C THR A 142 4.59 23.11 -10.21
N LEU A 143 3.28 22.82 -10.25
CA LEU A 143 2.61 22.26 -11.41
C LEU A 143 2.29 23.41 -12.37
N ASN A 144 3.04 23.52 -13.46
CA ASN A 144 2.95 24.68 -14.37
C ASN A 144 2.03 24.42 -15.56
N THR A 145 1.77 23.15 -15.91
CA THR A 145 0.93 22.82 -17.06
C THR A 145 -0.41 22.25 -16.61
N THR A 146 -1.47 22.58 -17.36
CA THR A 146 -2.81 22.01 -17.13
C THR A 146 -2.78 20.48 -17.18
N CYS A 147 -1.92 19.92 -18.03
CA CYS A 147 -1.74 18.47 -18.16
C CYS A 147 -1.17 17.84 -16.90
N GLU A 148 -0.13 18.43 -16.29
CA GLU A 148 0.42 17.94 -15.01
C GLU A 148 -0.66 17.97 -13.93
N MET A 149 -1.44 19.06 -13.84
CA MET A 149 -2.53 19.18 -12.86
C MET A 149 -3.61 18.11 -13.06
N VAL A 150 -4.06 17.91 -14.31
CA VAL A 150 -5.07 16.88 -14.64
C VAL A 150 -4.53 15.48 -14.33
N THR A 151 -3.26 15.19 -14.67
CA THR A 151 -2.64 13.90 -14.39
C THR A 151 -2.58 13.61 -12.88
N VAL A 152 -2.23 14.60 -12.08
CA VAL A 152 -2.19 14.47 -10.61
C VAL A 152 -3.60 14.26 -10.03
N VAL A 153 -4.60 14.97 -10.53
CA VAL A 153 -6.00 14.78 -10.09
C VAL A 153 -6.49 13.38 -10.44
N ILE A 154 -6.28 12.93 -11.68
CA ILE A 154 -6.64 11.58 -12.13
C ILE A 154 -5.91 10.54 -11.27
N PHE A 155 -4.62 10.73 -11.02
CA PHE A 155 -3.81 9.85 -10.18
C PHE A 155 -4.38 9.71 -8.76
N GLY A 156 -4.73 10.82 -8.10
CA GLY A 156 -5.35 10.81 -6.78
C GLY A 156 -6.74 10.16 -6.76
N CYS A 157 -7.58 10.45 -7.76
CA CYS A 157 -8.90 9.82 -7.88
C CYS A 157 -8.81 8.31 -8.13
N VAL A 158 -7.91 7.86 -9.00
CA VAL A 158 -7.69 6.45 -9.32
C VAL A 158 -7.14 5.71 -8.09
N PHE A 159 -6.22 6.33 -7.34
CA PHE A 159 -5.74 5.79 -6.06
C PHE A 159 -6.91 5.58 -5.08
N ALA A 160 -7.72 6.61 -4.90
CA ALA A 160 -8.89 6.57 -4.03
C ALA A 160 -9.89 5.49 -4.45
N LEU A 161 -10.19 5.42 -5.74
CA LEU A 161 -11.13 4.46 -6.31
C LEU A 161 -10.62 3.01 -6.17
N ASN A 162 -9.32 2.77 -6.33
CA ASN A 162 -8.71 1.46 -6.08
C ASN A 162 -9.02 0.98 -4.64
N ILE A 163 -8.80 1.83 -3.65
CA ILE A 163 -9.02 1.47 -2.24
C ILE A 163 -10.53 1.32 -1.95
N ALA A 164 -11.34 2.26 -2.46
CA ALA A 164 -12.78 2.25 -2.29
C ALA A 164 -13.42 0.96 -2.79
N LEU A 165 -13.15 0.59 -4.04
CA LEU A 165 -13.67 -0.62 -4.66
C LEU A 165 -13.12 -1.90 -4.02
N ASN A 166 -11.86 -1.89 -3.56
CA ASN A 166 -11.30 -3.01 -2.84
C ASN A 166 -12.03 -3.26 -1.52
N ASN A 167 -12.24 -2.22 -0.73
CA ASN A 167 -12.94 -2.31 0.55
C ASN A 167 -14.41 -2.71 0.36
N PHE A 168 -15.05 -2.18 -0.70
CA PHE A 168 -16.40 -2.59 -1.07
C PHE A 168 -16.48 -4.07 -1.44
N SER A 169 -15.53 -4.56 -2.25
CA SER A 169 -15.48 -5.97 -2.65
C SER A 169 -15.36 -6.92 -1.46
N LEU A 170 -14.57 -6.55 -0.44
CA LEU A 170 -14.39 -7.35 0.78
C LEU A 170 -15.66 -7.50 1.62
N GLY A 171 -16.67 -6.68 1.39
CA GLY A 171 -18.01 -6.86 1.99
C GLY A 171 -18.82 -8.01 1.36
N TYR A 172 -18.47 -8.44 0.13
CA TYR A 172 -19.23 -9.42 -0.65
C TYR A 172 -18.44 -10.70 -0.97
N ILE A 173 -17.12 -10.66 -1.00
CA ILE A 173 -16.26 -11.80 -1.28
C ILE A 173 -15.31 -12.10 -0.12
N ASN A 174 -14.92 -13.38 0.00
CA ASN A 174 -13.90 -13.77 0.95
C ASN A 174 -12.57 -13.07 0.64
N ILE A 175 -11.84 -12.71 1.69
CA ILE A 175 -10.50 -12.09 1.61
C ILE A 175 -9.58 -12.87 0.66
N ALA A 176 -9.67 -14.19 0.70
CA ALA A 176 -8.82 -15.06 -0.10
C ALA A 176 -9.12 -14.94 -1.60
N VAL A 177 -10.40 -14.89 -2.00
CA VAL A 177 -10.80 -14.63 -3.40
C VAL A 177 -10.31 -13.24 -3.85
N ASN A 178 -10.45 -12.23 -2.99
CA ASN A 178 -9.90 -10.90 -3.26
C ASN A 178 -8.38 -10.94 -3.48
N LEU A 179 -7.62 -11.68 -2.65
CA LEU A 179 -6.17 -11.82 -2.80
C LEU A 179 -5.76 -12.53 -4.08
N ILE A 180 -6.52 -13.56 -4.54
CA ILE A 180 -6.28 -14.23 -5.82
C ILE A 180 -6.43 -13.24 -6.97
N ILE A 181 -7.56 -12.51 -7.03
CA ILE A 181 -7.81 -11.52 -8.07
C ILE A 181 -6.69 -10.46 -8.07
N ARG A 182 -6.34 -9.94 -6.90
CA ARG A 182 -5.27 -8.93 -6.77
C ARG A 182 -3.86 -9.45 -7.04
N SER A 183 -3.64 -10.76 -7.04
CA SER A 183 -2.36 -11.32 -7.48
C SER A 183 -2.10 -11.09 -8.96
N CYS A 184 -3.13 -10.80 -9.77
CA CYS A 184 -3.02 -10.42 -11.17
C CYS A 184 -2.52 -8.98 -11.39
N LEU A 185 -2.27 -8.20 -10.32
CA LEU A 185 -1.84 -6.81 -10.40
C LEU A 185 -0.62 -6.58 -11.31
N PRO A 186 0.45 -7.41 -11.30
CA PRO A 186 1.60 -7.22 -12.19
C PRO A 186 1.23 -7.27 -13.68
N LEU A 187 0.38 -8.22 -14.07
CA LEU A 187 -0.09 -8.37 -15.44
C LEU A 187 -0.97 -7.19 -15.86
N SER A 188 -1.91 -6.79 -14.99
CA SER A 188 -2.78 -5.64 -15.21
C SER A 188 -1.96 -4.33 -15.30
N THR A 189 -0.90 -4.18 -14.51
CA THR A 189 -0.01 -3.01 -14.55
C THR A 189 0.78 -2.96 -15.85
N ASN A 190 1.30 -4.09 -16.33
CA ASN A 190 1.95 -4.16 -17.63
C ASN A 190 1.00 -3.80 -18.78
N LEU A 191 -0.26 -4.27 -18.72
CA LEU A 191 -1.29 -3.87 -19.67
C LEU A 191 -1.58 -2.37 -19.61
N SER A 192 -1.76 -1.80 -18.43
CA SER A 192 -2.00 -0.36 -18.24
C SER A 192 -0.85 0.49 -18.80
N GLN A 193 0.40 0.09 -18.57
CA GLN A 193 1.57 0.79 -19.16
C GLN A 193 1.55 0.76 -20.69
N ARG A 194 1.16 -0.38 -21.31
CA ARG A 194 1.04 -0.48 -22.76
C ARG A 194 -0.10 0.37 -23.31
N LEU A 195 -1.24 0.42 -22.61
CA LEU A 195 -2.35 1.29 -23.01
C LEU A 195 -1.95 2.77 -22.95
N LEU A 196 -1.23 3.20 -21.89
CA LEU A 196 -0.71 4.56 -21.81
C LEU A 196 0.36 4.85 -22.88
N ALA A 197 1.15 3.85 -23.28
CA ALA A 197 2.14 3.99 -24.35
C ALA A 197 1.49 4.13 -25.76
N ILE A 198 0.27 3.61 -25.96
CA ILE A 198 -0.51 3.85 -27.21
C ILE A 198 -0.89 5.33 -27.34
N TRP A 199 -1.16 6.00 -26.22
CA TRP A 199 -1.49 7.43 -26.16
C TRP A 199 -0.25 8.34 -25.98
N ASP A 200 0.95 7.79 -26.17
CA ASP A 200 2.25 8.46 -25.97
C ASP A 200 2.46 9.09 -24.59
N LEU A 201 1.67 8.65 -23.58
CA LEU A 201 1.80 9.06 -22.18
C LEU A 201 2.83 8.24 -21.41
N TYR A 202 3.35 7.17 -21.98
CA TYR A 202 4.37 6.29 -21.38
C TYR A 202 5.38 5.84 -22.44
N PRO A 203 6.67 5.72 -22.11
CA PRO A 203 7.68 5.27 -23.07
C PRO A 203 7.34 3.91 -23.68
N LYS A 204 7.41 3.80 -25.02
CA LYS A 204 7.19 2.55 -25.74
C LYS A 204 8.36 1.60 -25.48
N LYS A 205 8.16 0.61 -24.60
CA LYS A 205 9.14 -0.42 -24.34
C LYS A 205 8.91 -1.64 -25.23
N PRO A 206 9.97 -2.27 -25.77
CA PRO A 206 9.85 -3.51 -26.52
C PRO A 206 9.21 -4.60 -25.65
N PHE A 207 8.53 -5.54 -26.28
CA PHE A 207 7.98 -6.69 -25.57
C PHE A 207 9.10 -7.64 -25.14
N ALA A 208 9.26 -7.82 -23.84
CA ALA A 208 10.20 -8.79 -23.27
C ALA A 208 9.43 -10.07 -22.86
N PRO A 209 9.43 -11.12 -23.71
CA PRO A 209 8.60 -12.30 -23.45
C PRO A 209 9.00 -13.05 -22.19
N LEU A 210 10.30 -13.08 -21.86
CA LEU A 210 10.78 -13.71 -20.64
C LEU A 210 10.27 -13.02 -19.37
N GLU A 211 10.26 -11.69 -19.33
CA GLU A 211 9.70 -10.93 -18.20
C GLU A 211 8.21 -11.20 -18.03
N PHE A 212 7.48 -11.27 -19.14
CA PHE A 212 6.06 -11.58 -19.12
C PHE A 212 5.79 -13.00 -18.60
N ILE A 213 6.54 -14.01 -19.05
CA ILE A 213 6.42 -15.38 -18.57
C ILE A 213 6.70 -15.46 -17.06
N LEU A 214 7.74 -14.80 -16.57
CA LEU A 214 8.06 -14.77 -15.15
C LEU A 214 6.92 -14.11 -14.31
N MET A 215 6.30 -13.03 -14.81
CA MET A 215 5.14 -12.45 -14.15
C MET A 215 3.95 -13.41 -14.12
N VAL A 216 3.66 -14.12 -15.21
CA VAL A 216 2.58 -15.12 -15.27
C VAL A 216 2.83 -16.25 -14.26
N ILE A 217 4.04 -16.78 -14.20
CA ILE A 217 4.42 -17.81 -13.22
C ILE A 217 4.21 -17.27 -11.79
N GLY A 218 4.67 -16.07 -11.50
CA GLY A 218 4.50 -15.45 -10.18
C GLY A 218 3.02 -15.27 -9.79
N VAL A 219 2.16 -14.88 -10.74
CA VAL A 219 0.71 -14.74 -10.52
C VAL A 219 0.06 -16.10 -10.25
N LEU A 220 0.40 -17.13 -11.04
CA LEU A 220 -0.13 -18.49 -10.84
C LEU A 220 0.28 -19.04 -9.47
N CYS A 221 1.53 -18.88 -9.08
CA CYS A 221 2.01 -19.29 -7.76
C CYS A 221 1.29 -18.54 -6.62
N ALA A 222 1.08 -17.23 -6.78
CA ALA A 222 0.32 -16.44 -5.81
C ALA A 222 -1.14 -16.93 -5.67
N GLY A 223 -1.76 -17.34 -6.78
CA GLY A 223 -3.05 -18.00 -6.79
C GLY A 223 -3.05 -19.34 -6.05
N VAL A 224 -2.08 -20.21 -6.33
CA VAL A 224 -1.98 -21.56 -5.71
C VAL A 224 -1.82 -21.46 -4.19
N PHE A 225 -0.87 -20.67 -3.67
CA PHE A 225 -0.70 -20.59 -2.21
C PHE A 225 -1.90 -19.94 -1.51
N THR A 226 -2.62 -19.02 -2.19
CA THR A 226 -3.85 -18.43 -1.64
C THR A 226 -4.99 -19.46 -1.62
N MET A 227 -5.15 -20.24 -2.71
CA MET A 227 -6.15 -21.33 -2.76
C MET A 227 -5.88 -22.40 -1.72
N ALA A 228 -4.64 -22.86 -1.56
CA ALA A 228 -4.26 -23.82 -0.56
C ALA A 228 -4.61 -23.34 0.87
N LYS A 229 -4.43 -22.05 1.14
CA LYS A 229 -4.84 -21.42 2.39
C LYS A 229 -6.36 -21.45 2.57
N ILE A 230 -7.16 -21.12 1.54
CA ILE A 230 -8.62 -21.13 1.58
C ILE A 230 -9.13 -22.55 1.90
N MET A 231 -8.61 -23.54 1.19
CA MET A 231 -9.07 -24.93 1.34
C MET A 231 -8.74 -25.50 2.70
N SER A 232 -7.75 -24.94 3.41
CA SER A 232 -7.43 -25.30 4.79
C SER A 232 -8.34 -24.62 5.82
N GLU A 233 -8.94 -23.45 5.50
CA GLU A 233 -9.83 -22.70 6.39
C GLU A 233 -11.29 -23.08 6.07
N LYS A 234 -11.94 -23.86 6.96
CA LYS A 234 -13.29 -24.44 6.73
C LYS A 234 -14.47 -23.46 6.74
N GLU A 235 -14.28 -22.16 6.86
CA GLU A 235 -15.35 -21.17 6.92
C GLU A 235 -15.58 -20.48 5.57
N GLN A 236 -16.51 -20.99 4.78
CA GLN A 236 -17.07 -20.30 3.61
C GLN A 236 -18.46 -19.78 3.96
N LYS A 237 -18.61 -18.48 4.15
CA LYS A 237 -19.90 -17.80 4.05
C LYS A 237 -20.11 -17.39 2.59
N GLU A 238 -20.94 -18.12 1.87
CA GLU A 238 -21.45 -17.69 0.56
C GLU A 238 -22.35 -16.46 0.74
N SER A 239 -21.98 -15.34 0.11
CA SER A 239 -22.86 -14.17 0.05
C SER A 239 -23.68 -14.21 -1.25
N SER A 240 -24.95 -13.81 -1.15
CA SER A 240 -25.90 -13.81 -2.28
C SER A 240 -25.49 -12.91 -3.47
N ASN A 241 -24.48 -12.05 -3.31
CA ASN A 241 -24.02 -11.07 -4.31
C ASN A 241 -22.52 -11.21 -4.64
N MET A 242 -22.02 -12.45 -4.69
CA MET A 242 -20.61 -12.73 -4.99
C MET A 242 -20.14 -12.10 -6.32
N VAL A 243 -20.98 -12.10 -7.35
CA VAL A 243 -20.66 -11.52 -8.66
C VAL A 243 -20.34 -10.02 -8.54
N LEU A 244 -21.13 -9.27 -7.76
CA LEU A 244 -20.91 -7.85 -7.53
C LEU A 244 -19.57 -7.61 -6.82
N GLY A 245 -19.23 -8.43 -5.82
CA GLY A 245 -17.97 -8.37 -5.12
C GLY A 245 -16.77 -8.66 -6.01
N VAL A 246 -16.85 -9.68 -6.87
CA VAL A 246 -15.80 -10.02 -7.84
C VAL A 246 -15.62 -8.89 -8.85
N THR A 247 -16.71 -8.35 -9.40
CA THR A 247 -16.66 -7.24 -10.37
C THR A 247 -16.01 -6.00 -9.74
N ALA A 248 -16.39 -5.63 -8.51
CA ALA A 248 -15.78 -4.52 -7.78
C ALA A 248 -14.28 -4.76 -7.52
N CYS A 249 -13.89 -6.00 -7.20
CA CYS A 249 -12.48 -6.37 -7.00
C CYS A 249 -11.67 -6.24 -8.29
N ILE A 250 -12.21 -6.70 -9.44
CA ILE A 250 -11.57 -6.56 -10.75
C ILE A 250 -11.44 -5.08 -11.12
N ALA A 251 -12.48 -4.28 -10.93
CA ALA A 251 -12.41 -2.84 -11.16
C ALA A 251 -11.36 -2.16 -10.27
N SER A 252 -11.28 -2.54 -8.98
CA SER A 252 -10.21 -2.11 -8.07
C SER A 252 -8.83 -2.50 -8.57
N LEU A 253 -8.67 -3.72 -9.11
CA LEU A 253 -7.39 -4.18 -9.67
C LEU A 253 -6.95 -3.28 -10.83
N PHE A 254 -7.85 -2.95 -11.76
CA PHE A 254 -7.54 -2.04 -12.87
C PHE A 254 -7.21 -0.62 -12.38
N CYS A 255 -7.95 -0.08 -11.42
CA CYS A 255 -7.62 1.20 -10.81
C CYS A 255 -6.24 1.16 -10.12
N GLY A 256 -5.91 0.09 -9.40
CA GLY A 256 -4.60 -0.08 -8.77
C GLY A 256 -3.46 -0.17 -9.78
N SER A 257 -3.67 -0.87 -10.89
CA SER A 257 -2.69 -1.00 -11.97
C SER A 257 -2.47 0.33 -12.70
N LEU A 258 -3.55 1.06 -12.96
CA LEU A 258 -3.47 2.39 -13.58
C LEU A 258 -2.80 3.39 -12.64
N ASN A 259 -3.07 3.33 -11.33
CA ASN A 259 -2.39 4.16 -10.34
C ASN A 259 -0.86 3.96 -10.37
N LEU A 260 -0.39 2.71 -10.37
CA LEU A 260 1.04 2.41 -10.47
C LEU A 260 1.64 2.88 -11.80
N ALA A 261 0.92 2.69 -12.91
CA ALA A 261 1.38 3.12 -14.23
C ALA A 261 1.49 4.66 -14.31
N LEU A 262 0.48 5.39 -13.78
CA LEU A 262 0.52 6.86 -13.70
C LEU A 262 1.61 7.37 -12.76
N ALA A 263 1.91 6.67 -11.66
CA ALA A 263 3.07 7.00 -10.83
C ALA A 263 4.38 6.92 -11.62
N GLY A 264 4.49 5.94 -12.54
CA GLY A 264 5.61 5.87 -13.49
C GLY A 264 5.67 7.05 -14.45
N VAL A 265 4.52 7.47 -15.00
CA VAL A 265 4.42 8.68 -15.86
C VAL A 265 4.87 9.92 -15.10
N LEU A 266 4.36 10.12 -13.88
CA LEU A 266 4.76 11.26 -13.04
C LEU A 266 6.27 11.25 -12.72
N GLY A 267 6.89 10.07 -12.60
CA GLY A 267 8.34 9.93 -12.46
C GLY A 267 9.11 10.41 -13.69
N GLU A 268 8.61 10.15 -14.88
CA GLU A 268 9.24 10.63 -16.14
C GLU A 268 9.12 12.17 -16.30
N THR A 269 8.08 12.82 -15.74
CA THR A 269 7.93 14.29 -15.73
C THR A 269 8.86 15.00 -14.75
N LYS A 270 9.85 14.29 -14.17
CA LYS A 270 10.76 14.81 -13.13
C LYS A 270 10.05 15.27 -11.86
N LEU A 271 8.80 14.80 -11.62
CA LEU A 271 8.14 15.03 -10.35
C LEU A 271 8.79 14.14 -9.29
N ASN A 272 9.25 14.74 -8.20
CA ASN A 272 9.88 14.00 -7.11
C ASN A 272 8.82 13.11 -6.42
N VAL A 273 9.27 12.01 -5.82
CA VAL A 273 8.42 11.10 -5.03
C VAL A 273 7.68 11.84 -3.92
N TYR A 274 8.36 12.78 -3.25
CA TYR A 274 7.75 13.60 -2.20
C TYR A 274 6.60 14.46 -2.74
N ASP A 275 6.81 15.15 -3.85
CA ASP A 275 5.78 15.97 -4.49
C ASP A 275 4.61 15.11 -4.99
N THR A 276 4.90 13.94 -5.56
CA THR A 276 3.89 12.98 -6.02
C THR A 276 2.94 12.58 -4.90
N VAL A 277 3.47 12.22 -3.71
CA VAL A 277 2.66 11.84 -2.56
C VAL A 277 1.88 13.03 -1.99
N ALA A 278 2.50 14.22 -1.93
CA ALA A 278 1.85 15.44 -1.44
C ALA A 278 0.66 15.84 -2.32
N TYR A 279 0.89 15.90 -3.63
CA TYR A 279 -0.15 16.30 -4.59
C TYR A 279 -1.27 15.27 -4.72
N MET A 280 -0.98 13.95 -4.57
CA MET A 280 -1.99 12.90 -4.56
C MET A 280 -2.96 13.03 -3.39
N ALA A 281 -2.48 13.48 -2.22
CA ALA A 281 -3.25 13.45 -0.99
C ALA A 281 -4.53 14.31 -1.07
N ILE A 282 -4.47 15.48 -1.72
CA ILE A 282 -5.61 16.40 -1.82
C ILE A 282 -6.74 15.79 -2.67
N PRO A 283 -6.54 15.43 -3.96
CA PRO A 283 -7.62 14.88 -4.77
C PRO A 283 -8.13 13.54 -4.23
N ALA A 284 -7.27 12.71 -3.63
CA ALA A 284 -7.70 11.47 -2.99
C ALA A 284 -8.64 11.74 -1.81
N THR A 285 -8.32 12.73 -0.97
CA THR A 285 -9.18 13.11 0.17
C THR A 285 -10.51 13.67 -0.32
N VAL A 286 -10.48 14.61 -1.28
CA VAL A 286 -11.69 15.24 -1.84
C VAL A 286 -12.61 14.19 -2.48
N PHE A 287 -12.06 13.15 -3.09
CA PHE A 287 -12.82 12.07 -3.68
C PHE A 287 -13.38 11.09 -2.63
N LEU A 288 -12.58 10.74 -1.61
CA LEU A 288 -12.99 9.74 -0.60
C LEU A 288 -13.92 10.29 0.47
N ALA A 289 -13.79 11.56 0.85
CA ALA A 289 -14.59 12.14 1.93
C ALA A 289 -16.10 12.08 1.66
N PRO A 290 -16.61 12.44 0.46
CA PRO A 290 -18.03 12.25 0.14
C PRO A 290 -18.45 10.77 0.19
N ILE A 291 -17.63 9.84 -0.31
CA ILE A 291 -17.94 8.42 -0.26
C ILE A 291 -18.06 7.95 1.19
N ALA A 292 -17.12 8.33 2.04
CA ALA A 292 -17.12 7.99 3.47
C ALA A 292 -18.33 8.55 4.22
N TYR A 293 -18.85 9.71 3.77
CA TYR A 293 -19.97 10.39 4.42
C TYR A 293 -21.35 9.91 3.94
N PHE A 294 -21.50 9.63 2.64
CA PHE A 294 -22.82 9.32 2.04
C PHE A 294 -23.07 7.83 1.81
N VAL A 295 -22.01 7.01 1.64
CA VAL A 295 -22.18 5.58 1.35
C VAL A 295 -22.33 4.78 2.63
N SER A 296 -23.56 4.32 2.91
CA SER A 296 -23.83 3.40 4.01
C SER A 296 -23.54 1.95 3.58
N LYS A 297 -22.96 1.17 4.49
CA LYS A 297 -22.65 -0.25 4.32
C LYS A 297 -23.13 -1.06 5.52
N GLN A 298 -23.31 -2.36 5.31
CA GLN A 298 -23.55 -3.27 6.43
C GLN A 298 -22.33 -3.30 7.35
N VAL A 299 -22.57 -3.17 8.64
CA VAL A 299 -21.53 -3.23 9.66
C VAL A 299 -21.47 -4.62 10.30
N PRO A 300 -20.30 -5.06 10.81
CA PRO A 300 -20.20 -6.29 11.58
C PRO A 300 -21.18 -6.31 12.75
N GLY A 301 -21.77 -7.48 13.07
CA GLY A 301 -22.86 -7.62 14.03
C GLY A 301 -22.62 -6.99 15.41
N LYS A 302 -21.38 -6.98 15.90
CA LYS A 302 -21.02 -6.33 17.18
C LYS A 302 -21.18 -4.81 17.13
N TRP A 303 -20.84 -4.19 16.02
CA TRP A 303 -21.02 -2.75 15.79
C TRP A 303 -22.51 -2.42 15.65
N SER A 304 -23.31 -3.26 14.98
CA SER A 304 -24.75 -3.08 14.86
C SER A 304 -25.45 -3.13 16.21
N VAL A 305 -24.97 -3.94 17.16
CA VAL A 305 -25.50 -3.99 18.54
C VAL A 305 -25.22 -2.68 19.28
N VAL A 306 -24.01 -2.14 19.21
CA VAL A 306 -23.63 -0.89 19.88
C VAL A 306 -24.43 0.30 19.36
N PHE A 307 -24.56 0.42 18.05
CA PHE A 307 -25.25 1.55 17.42
C PHE A 307 -26.74 1.32 17.16
N ALA A 308 -27.25 0.08 17.35
CA ALA A 308 -28.60 -0.36 16.99
C ALA A 308 -28.99 -0.03 15.53
N GLN A 309 -28.01 -0.15 14.63
CA GLN A 309 -28.15 0.09 13.21
C GLN A 309 -27.44 -1.02 12.43
N GLU A 310 -28.09 -1.56 11.42
CA GLU A 310 -27.50 -2.59 10.54
C GLU A 310 -26.60 -1.98 9.46
N LYS A 311 -26.87 -0.73 9.08
CA LYS A 311 -26.11 0.00 8.07
C LYS A 311 -25.62 1.32 8.63
N MET A 312 -24.35 1.62 8.41
CA MET A 312 -23.73 2.87 8.83
C MET A 312 -22.78 3.37 7.73
N THR A 313 -22.57 4.67 7.72
CA THR A 313 -21.51 5.28 6.92
C THR A 313 -20.16 5.09 7.63
N ASP A 314 -19.09 5.14 6.88
CA ASP A 314 -17.75 5.06 7.46
C ASP A 314 -17.47 6.24 8.41
N PHE A 315 -18.04 7.40 8.11
CA PHE A 315 -17.92 8.58 8.97
C PHE A 315 -18.60 8.38 10.34
N GLU A 316 -19.81 7.80 10.36
CA GLU A 316 -20.50 7.46 11.61
C GLU A 316 -19.71 6.45 12.44
N ILE A 317 -19.11 5.42 11.81
CA ILE A 317 -18.26 4.45 12.49
C ILE A 317 -17.02 5.14 13.08
N LEU A 318 -16.39 6.04 12.34
CA LEU A 318 -15.22 6.78 12.80
C LEU A 318 -15.54 7.69 13.99
N MET A 319 -16.65 8.43 13.90
CA MET A 319 -17.11 9.30 15.01
C MET A 319 -17.53 8.49 16.23
N GLY A 320 -18.22 7.37 16.03
CA GLY A 320 -18.55 6.47 17.11
C GLY A 320 -17.31 5.86 17.77
N THR A 321 -16.28 5.52 16.99
CA THR A 321 -14.99 5.08 17.54
C THR A 321 -14.33 6.17 18.39
N TRP A 322 -14.40 7.44 17.96
CA TRP A 322 -13.91 8.58 18.75
C TRP A 322 -14.62 8.71 20.11
N GLU A 323 -15.94 8.54 20.13
CA GLU A 323 -16.73 8.58 21.37
C GLU A 323 -16.43 7.39 22.29
N LEU A 324 -16.28 6.17 21.70
CA LEU A 324 -16.05 4.95 22.45
C LEU A 324 -14.63 4.85 22.99
N ASN A 325 -13.61 5.15 22.19
CA ASN A 325 -12.21 4.99 22.59
C ASN A 325 -11.26 5.92 21.84
N LYS A 326 -10.80 6.97 22.50
CA LYS A 326 -9.81 7.93 21.98
C LYS A 326 -8.43 7.29 21.68
N THR A 327 -8.09 6.20 22.38
CA THR A 327 -6.82 5.48 22.13
C THR A 327 -6.83 4.83 20.76
N THR A 328 -7.97 4.25 20.34
CA THR A 328 -8.13 3.71 18.98
C THR A 328 -7.92 4.81 17.94
N MET A 329 -8.41 6.04 18.19
CA MET A 329 -8.15 7.17 17.30
C MET A 329 -6.67 7.57 17.24
N ALA A 330 -5.91 7.45 18.33
CA ALA A 330 -4.47 7.66 18.28
C ALA A 330 -3.76 6.64 17.39
N TRP A 331 -4.19 5.37 17.42
CA TRP A 331 -3.67 4.34 16.50
C TRP A 331 -4.05 4.64 15.04
N LEU A 332 -5.26 5.17 14.79
CA LEU A 332 -5.67 5.62 13.45
C LEU A 332 -4.80 6.78 12.97
N LEU A 333 -4.49 7.75 13.83
CA LEU A 333 -3.58 8.86 13.50
C LEU A 333 -2.18 8.34 13.14
N LEU A 334 -1.65 7.41 13.93
CA LEU A 334 -0.35 6.80 13.69
C LEU A 334 -0.32 6.02 12.36
N SER A 335 -1.46 5.41 11.97
CA SER A 335 -1.59 4.76 10.66
C SER A 335 -1.39 5.73 9.50
N GLY A 336 -1.80 6.99 9.65
CA GLY A 336 -1.59 8.04 8.64
C GLY A 336 -0.11 8.36 8.43
N ILE A 337 0.67 8.43 9.53
CA ILE A 337 2.12 8.64 9.48
C ILE A 337 2.81 7.44 8.79
N PHE A 338 2.40 6.21 9.12
CA PHE A 338 2.94 5.02 8.48
C PHE A 338 2.55 4.93 7.00
N SER A 339 1.32 5.31 6.65
CA SER A 339 0.86 5.38 5.26
C SER A 339 1.68 6.36 4.43
N PHE A 340 2.00 7.52 5.00
CA PHE A 340 2.89 8.50 4.39
C PHE A 340 4.27 7.89 4.08
N ALA A 341 4.93 7.30 5.07
CA ALA A 341 6.23 6.68 4.90
C ALA A 341 6.20 5.54 3.87
N TYR A 342 5.16 4.69 3.93
CA TYR A 342 4.95 3.60 2.98
C TYR A 342 4.78 4.10 1.54
N ASN A 343 3.97 5.12 1.31
CA ASN A 343 3.76 5.67 -0.04
C ASN A 343 5.05 6.24 -0.63
N ILE A 344 5.89 6.92 0.16
CA ILE A 344 7.20 7.40 -0.28
C ILE A 344 8.07 6.22 -0.73
N ILE A 345 8.16 5.16 0.08
CA ILE A 345 8.97 3.98 -0.24
C ILE A 345 8.42 3.31 -1.50
N GLN A 346 7.10 3.10 -1.61
CA GLN A 346 6.46 2.48 -2.76
C GLN A 346 6.74 3.24 -4.06
N PHE A 347 6.52 4.56 -4.10
CA PHE A 347 6.76 5.35 -5.31
C PHE A 347 8.24 5.52 -5.61
N SER A 348 9.12 5.50 -4.59
CA SER A 348 10.57 5.42 -4.82
C SER A 348 10.96 4.15 -5.59
N ILE A 349 10.30 3.01 -5.33
CA ILE A 349 10.52 1.78 -6.10
C ILE A 349 9.95 1.90 -7.52
N VAL A 350 8.77 2.50 -7.69
CA VAL A 350 8.19 2.75 -9.02
C VAL A 350 9.17 3.56 -9.88
N HIS A 351 9.71 4.64 -9.35
CA HIS A 351 10.67 5.50 -10.07
C HIS A 351 12.03 4.82 -10.27
N THR A 352 12.48 3.99 -9.31
CA THR A 352 13.78 3.31 -9.40
C THR A 352 13.75 2.12 -10.35
N LEU A 353 12.71 1.30 -10.31
CA LEU A 353 12.58 0.08 -11.12
C LEU A 353 11.54 0.25 -12.23
N SER A 354 10.29 -0.03 -11.93
CA SER A 354 9.14 0.17 -12.82
C SER A 354 7.83 -0.07 -12.07
N PRO A 355 6.68 0.42 -12.57
CA PRO A 355 5.37 0.09 -12.05
C PRO A 355 5.09 -1.42 -11.98
N SER A 356 5.43 -2.17 -13.04
CA SER A 356 5.25 -3.63 -13.07
C SER A 356 6.13 -4.37 -12.06
N ALA A 357 7.37 -3.92 -11.85
CA ALA A 357 8.27 -4.47 -10.83
C ALA A 357 7.71 -4.24 -9.42
N THR A 358 7.16 -3.05 -9.15
CA THR A 358 6.53 -2.72 -7.87
C THR A 358 5.29 -3.58 -7.61
N ALA A 359 4.45 -3.77 -8.63
CA ALA A 359 3.28 -4.63 -8.56
C ALA A 359 3.66 -6.10 -8.28
N PHE A 360 4.69 -6.61 -8.97
CA PHE A 360 5.19 -7.96 -8.76
C PHE A 360 5.86 -8.11 -7.39
N GLY A 361 6.59 -7.08 -6.93
CA GLY A 361 7.12 -6.99 -5.57
C GLY A 361 6.05 -7.17 -4.49
N GLY A 362 4.85 -6.66 -4.73
CA GLY A 362 3.71 -6.87 -3.84
C GLY A 362 3.30 -8.35 -3.67
N ASN A 363 3.37 -9.15 -4.72
CA ASN A 363 3.15 -10.61 -4.64
C ASN A 363 4.33 -11.32 -3.98
N PHE A 364 5.56 -10.94 -4.35
CA PHE A 364 6.77 -11.46 -3.72
C PHE A 364 6.77 -11.21 -2.21
N ASN A 365 6.38 -10.02 -1.77
CA ASN A 365 6.34 -9.68 -0.34
C ASN A 365 5.42 -10.62 0.46
N LYS A 366 4.28 -11.01 -0.11
CA LYS A 366 3.37 -11.99 0.51
C LYS A 366 4.03 -13.37 0.58
N ALA A 367 4.63 -13.83 -0.51
CA ALA A 367 5.33 -15.11 -0.58
C ALA A 367 6.52 -15.14 0.39
N ALA A 368 7.33 -14.07 0.43
CA ALA A 368 8.47 -13.95 1.34
C ALA A 368 8.03 -13.96 2.82
N LEU A 369 6.94 -13.26 3.16
CA LEU A 369 6.41 -13.30 4.53
C LEU A 369 5.96 -14.71 4.92
N ILE A 370 5.24 -15.42 4.04
CA ILE A 370 4.83 -16.81 4.26
C ILE A 370 6.07 -17.69 4.40
N PHE A 371 7.05 -17.57 3.53
CA PHE A 371 8.30 -18.31 3.58
C PHE A 371 9.03 -18.13 4.92
N LEU A 372 9.18 -16.89 5.38
CA LEU A 372 9.83 -16.59 6.66
C LEU A 372 9.04 -17.14 7.86
N THR A 373 7.71 -17.09 7.82
CA THR A 373 6.89 -17.69 8.90
C THR A 373 6.92 -19.22 8.88
N LEU A 374 7.15 -19.85 7.73
CA LEU A 374 7.39 -21.29 7.62
C LEU A 374 8.74 -21.68 8.20
N LEU A 375 9.81 -20.90 7.94
CA LEU A 375 11.16 -21.15 8.45
C LEU A 375 11.30 -20.85 9.95
N LEU A 376 10.55 -19.86 10.47
CA LEU A 376 10.65 -19.39 11.85
C LEU A 376 9.38 -19.73 12.65
N PRO A 377 9.24 -20.98 13.13
CA PRO A 377 8.00 -21.44 13.78
C PRO A 377 7.59 -20.62 14.99
N PHE A 378 8.54 -20.02 15.71
CA PHE A 378 8.27 -19.20 16.90
C PHE A 378 7.60 -17.84 16.58
N LEU A 379 7.61 -17.40 15.30
CA LEU A 379 6.92 -16.21 14.83
C LEU A 379 5.50 -16.48 14.28
N ARG A 380 5.07 -17.74 14.29
CA ARG A 380 3.73 -18.10 13.81
C ARG A 380 2.66 -17.63 14.77
N THR A 381 1.60 -17.09 14.22
CA THR A 381 0.40 -16.68 14.96
C THR A 381 -0.78 -17.62 14.72
N HIS A 382 -0.72 -18.44 13.66
CA HIS A 382 -1.75 -19.40 13.30
C HIS A 382 -1.14 -20.77 13.00
N GLU A 383 -1.92 -21.82 13.21
CA GLU A 383 -1.54 -23.16 12.81
C GLU A 383 -1.41 -23.25 11.28
N LEU A 384 -0.44 -24.06 10.84
CA LEU A 384 -0.25 -24.29 9.42
C LEU A 384 -1.29 -25.27 8.90
N PRO A 385 -1.69 -25.14 7.62
CA PRO A 385 -2.48 -26.17 6.97
C PRO A 385 -1.80 -27.53 7.06
N GLY A 386 -2.61 -28.58 7.27
CA GLY A 386 -2.12 -29.96 7.22
C GLY A 386 -1.73 -30.40 5.81
N PRO A 387 -1.06 -31.55 5.65
CA PRO A 387 -0.83 -32.17 4.35
C PRO A 387 -2.16 -32.44 3.64
N PRO A 388 -2.28 -32.29 2.27
CA PRO A 388 -1.20 -31.96 1.35
C PRO A 388 -0.90 -30.47 1.17
N TYR A 389 -1.77 -29.57 1.65
CA TYR A 389 -1.75 -28.11 1.38
C TYR A 389 -0.42 -27.44 1.76
N ILE A 390 0.24 -27.92 2.81
CA ILE A 390 1.53 -27.36 3.23
C ILE A 390 2.61 -27.52 2.17
N TYR A 391 2.63 -28.64 1.42
CA TYR A 391 3.60 -28.88 0.35
C TYR A 391 3.33 -27.99 -0.86
N GLU A 392 2.04 -27.79 -1.21
CA GLU A 392 1.62 -26.87 -2.28
C GLU A 392 2.06 -25.44 -1.97
N ILE A 393 1.89 -24.99 -0.71
CA ILE A 393 2.34 -23.68 -0.26
C ILE A 393 3.86 -23.55 -0.39
N TRP A 394 4.65 -24.53 0.06
CA TRP A 394 6.10 -24.51 -0.04
C TRP A 394 6.57 -24.38 -1.50
N ILE A 395 6.06 -25.23 -2.38
CA ILE A 395 6.42 -25.22 -3.81
C ILE A 395 6.07 -23.89 -4.44
N ALA A 396 4.82 -23.43 -4.27
CA ALA A 396 4.35 -22.18 -4.85
C ALA A 396 5.14 -20.96 -4.36
N VAL A 397 5.48 -20.90 -3.07
CA VAL A 397 6.26 -19.82 -2.48
C VAL A 397 7.69 -19.81 -3.02
N ILE A 398 8.37 -20.95 -3.11
CA ILE A 398 9.75 -21.05 -3.64
C ILE A 398 9.77 -20.62 -5.11
N ILE A 399 8.84 -21.09 -5.93
CA ILE A 399 8.75 -20.72 -7.35
C ILE A 399 8.43 -19.22 -7.51
N ASN A 400 7.54 -18.66 -6.69
CA ASN A 400 7.22 -17.23 -6.73
C ASN A 400 8.46 -16.38 -6.40
N ILE A 401 9.22 -16.74 -5.36
CA ILE A 401 10.46 -16.06 -4.97
C ILE A 401 11.49 -16.13 -6.09
N ALA A 402 11.69 -17.30 -6.69
CA ALA A 402 12.62 -17.48 -7.79
C ALA A 402 12.23 -16.65 -9.02
N SER A 403 10.95 -16.66 -9.40
CA SER A 403 10.41 -15.88 -10.53
C SER A 403 10.59 -14.38 -10.33
N PHE A 404 10.29 -13.87 -9.12
CA PHE A 404 10.49 -12.45 -8.82
C PHE A 404 11.96 -12.07 -8.82
N SER A 405 12.83 -12.90 -8.26
CA SER A 405 14.28 -12.66 -8.23
C SER A 405 14.84 -12.60 -9.64
N ALA A 406 14.46 -13.53 -10.51
CA ALA A 406 14.87 -13.54 -11.93
C ALA A 406 14.33 -12.30 -12.68
N TYR A 407 13.06 -11.96 -12.49
CA TYR A 407 12.45 -10.76 -13.07
C TYR A 407 13.16 -9.48 -12.63
N SER A 408 13.42 -9.34 -11.33
CA SER A 408 14.09 -8.15 -10.78
C SER A 408 15.52 -8.03 -11.30
N TYR A 409 16.23 -9.15 -11.43
CA TYR A 409 17.57 -9.18 -12.01
C TYR A 409 17.59 -8.69 -13.48
N LEU A 410 16.64 -9.16 -14.29
CA LEU A 410 16.50 -8.71 -15.69
C LEU A 410 16.23 -7.21 -15.79
N GLN A 411 15.32 -6.68 -14.94
CA GLN A 411 14.99 -5.25 -14.90
C GLN A 411 16.18 -4.38 -14.47
N ILE A 412 16.95 -4.82 -13.47
CA ILE A 412 18.14 -4.10 -13.00
C ILE A 412 19.21 -4.10 -14.10
N LYS A 413 19.45 -5.26 -14.72
CA LYS A 413 20.43 -5.42 -15.81
C LYS A 413 20.06 -4.53 -17.00
N ALA A 414 18.81 -4.54 -17.44
CA ALA A 414 18.36 -3.71 -18.56
C ALA A 414 18.53 -2.21 -18.29
N LYS A 415 18.29 -1.75 -17.04
CA LYS A 415 18.53 -0.35 -16.66
C LYS A 415 20.04 0.00 -16.65
N GLN A 416 20.88 -0.90 -16.18
CA GLN A 416 22.32 -0.69 -16.18
C GLN A 416 22.88 -0.61 -17.62
N GLU A 417 22.41 -1.46 -18.52
CA GLU A 417 22.78 -1.43 -19.93
C GLU A 417 22.33 -0.14 -20.62
N ALA A 418 21.08 0.33 -20.33
CA ALA A 418 20.57 1.59 -20.86
C ALA A 418 21.38 2.80 -20.33
N ALA A 419 21.73 2.81 -19.04
CA ALA A 419 22.56 3.86 -18.46
C ALA A 419 23.98 3.89 -19.06
N ALA A 420 24.58 2.72 -19.25
CA ALA A 420 25.90 2.60 -19.90
C ALA A 420 25.89 3.02 -21.37
N ALA A 421 24.80 2.77 -22.10
CA ALA A 421 24.63 3.24 -23.48
C ALA A 421 24.52 4.76 -23.55
N THR A 422 23.76 5.37 -22.61
CA THR A 422 23.60 6.83 -22.55
C THR A 422 24.90 7.55 -22.17
N SER A 423 25.70 6.97 -21.26
CA SER A 423 27.02 7.56 -20.90
C SER A 423 27.99 7.53 -22.07
N LYS A 424 28.06 6.42 -22.82
CA LYS A 424 28.89 6.32 -24.03
C LYS A 424 28.45 7.33 -25.10
N GLN A 425 27.15 7.55 -25.26
CA GLN A 425 26.65 8.51 -26.23
C GLN A 425 27.01 9.96 -25.85
N ARG A 426 27.03 10.29 -24.55
CA ARG A 426 27.52 11.61 -24.08
C ARG A 426 29.02 11.77 -24.29
N GLU A 427 29.82 10.75 -24.01
CA GLU A 427 31.26 10.79 -24.28
C GLU A 427 31.55 11.05 -25.77
N PHE A 428 30.80 10.41 -26.68
CA PHE A 428 30.92 10.65 -28.12
C PHE A 428 30.56 12.08 -28.53
N VAL A 429 29.50 12.66 -27.95
CA VAL A 429 29.09 14.05 -28.24
C VAL A 429 30.09 15.03 -27.68
N GLU A 430 30.63 14.82 -26.48
CA GLU A 430 31.68 15.67 -25.88
C GLU A 430 33.01 15.58 -26.64
N GLU A 431 33.37 14.43 -27.27
CA GLU A 431 34.52 14.31 -28.16
C GLU A 431 34.31 15.07 -29.51
N ASP A 432 33.11 14.97 -30.11
CA ASP A 432 32.77 15.70 -31.35
C ASP A 432 32.74 17.23 -31.14
N ASP A 433 32.22 17.72 -30.02
CA ASP A 433 32.21 19.12 -29.66
C ASP A 433 33.66 19.64 -29.38
N SER A 434 34.55 18.80 -28.85
CA SER A 434 35.96 19.16 -28.60
C SER A 434 36.83 19.23 -29.88
N GLU A 435 36.47 18.50 -30.95
CA GLU A 435 37.11 18.60 -32.25
C GLU A 435 36.59 19.75 -33.08
N SER A 436 35.37 20.26 -32.86
CA SER A 436 34.78 21.39 -33.60
C SER A 436 35.23 22.75 -33.08
N ASP A 437 35.70 22.88 -31.84
CA ASP A 437 36.19 24.14 -31.25
C ASP A 437 37.59 24.56 -31.68
N SER A 438 38.19 23.85 -32.63
CA SER A 438 39.50 24.22 -33.20
C SER A 438 39.43 25.03 -34.51
N GLU A 439 38.25 25.23 -35.07
CA GLU A 439 38.07 26.06 -36.28
C GLU A 439 36.75 26.85 -36.12
N GLU A 440 36.82 28.11 -35.75
CA GLU A 440 36.02 29.27 -36.14
C GLU A 440 35.83 30.25 -34.99
N ASP A 441 36.50 31.39 -35.18
CA ASP A 441 36.17 32.67 -34.54
C ASP A 441 34.89 33.27 -35.18
N ASP A 442 34.13 33.98 -34.33
CA ASP A 442 33.10 34.97 -34.65
C ASP A 442 31.79 34.49 -35.31
N ASP A 443 30.72 34.41 -34.53
CA ASP A 443 29.55 35.32 -34.66
C ASP A 443 28.44 34.94 -33.63
N ASP A 444 27.99 36.02 -32.97
CA ASP A 444 26.82 36.06 -32.09
C ASP A 444 25.55 35.52 -32.77
N ASP A 445 24.84 34.58 -32.14
CA ASP A 445 23.37 34.69 -32.08
C ASP A 445 22.75 33.80 -30.98
N ASP A 446 22.02 34.47 -30.09
CA ASP A 446 21.19 33.88 -29.01
C ASP A 446 20.04 33.06 -29.60
N THR A 447 20.04 31.73 -29.40
CA THR A 447 18.82 30.92 -29.49
C THR A 447 18.81 29.85 -28.43
N GLU A 448 18.16 30.14 -27.30
CA GLU A 448 17.67 29.16 -26.34
C GLU A 448 16.78 28.13 -27.04
N SER A 449 17.28 26.96 -27.32
CA SER A 449 16.45 25.79 -27.66
C SER A 449 16.14 24.97 -26.45
N SER A 450 14.98 25.24 -25.82
CA SER A 450 14.36 24.38 -24.84
C SER A 450 13.83 23.10 -25.51
N GLU A 451 14.57 22.02 -25.48
CA GLU A 451 14.02 20.69 -25.71
C GLU A 451 13.30 20.22 -24.43
N GLY A 452 12.11 20.78 -24.20
CA GLY A 452 11.13 20.23 -23.29
C GLY A 452 10.45 19.05 -23.96
N GLY A 453 10.64 17.86 -23.39
CA GLY A 453 9.97 16.63 -23.84
C GLY A 453 8.45 16.87 -23.98
N LYS A 454 7.93 16.60 -25.16
CA LYS A 454 6.49 16.61 -25.47
C LYS A 454 5.81 15.48 -24.68
N LEU A 455 5.33 15.78 -23.48
CA LEU A 455 4.27 15.08 -22.79
C LEU A 455 3.10 16.07 -22.70
N CYS A 456 2.21 15.98 -23.65
CA CYS A 456 0.91 16.57 -23.99
C CYS A 456 0.95 17.37 -25.29
#